data_ca39b80fccb3659751aa9de1c5c85cd2
#
_entry.id   ca39b80fccb3659751aa9de1c5c85cd2
#
_cell.length_a   1.000
_cell.length_b   1.000
_cell.length_c   1.000
_cell.angle_alpha   90.00
_cell.angle_beta   90.00
_cell.angle_gamma   90.00
#
_symmetry.space_group_name_H-M   'P 1'
#
loop_
_entity.id
_entity.type
_entity.pdbx_description
1 polymer ?
#
loop_
_entity_poly.entity_id
_entity_poly.type
_entity_poly.pdbx_seq_one_letter_code
_entity_poly.pdbx_strand_id
1 'polypeptide(L)'
;MRELIKEIWSTSKRNKLRTSLTGFAVAWGIFMLIFLLGAGNGLINAQLQQSTRFLANSMRVFPGETSKAYKGLKEGRSITLNDKDILISNKTYGQYVDDVGGRLEQYNVNINYGDNYVASQSLVGVAPTHPKIDKTELIAGRFINEIDMKEQRKNVVLSRSQAKELSKDYRSLVGKNVKISNLNFQVVGIYKDDESRNNTEAFIAYSTIKTIYAKGDDAGSLEFTIKNLKTKEDNEKFEKNYRASI
;
A
#
# COMPACT_ATOMS: atom_id res chain seq x y z
N MET A 1 -30.21 -55.30 3.08
CA MET A 1 -29.00 -54.47 2.81
C MET A 1 -27.83 -55.21 2.15
N ARG A 2 -27.40 -56.38 2.63
CA ARG A 2 -26.32 -57.14 2.01
C ARG A 2 -26.61 -57.60 0.57
N GLU A 3 -27.87 -57.93 0.27
CA GLU A 3 -28.26 -58.35 -1.09
C GLU A 3 -28.25 -57.24 -2.08
N LEU A 4 -28.75 -56.03 -1.69
CA LEU A 4 -28.69 -54.84 -2.53
C LEU A 4 -27.25 -54.44 -2.90
N ILE A 5 -26.32 -54.52 -1.94
CA ILE A 5 -24.90 -54.24 -2.21
C ILE A 5 -24.30 -55.25 -3.18
N LYS A 6 -24.63 -56.53 -3.09
CA LYS A 6 -24.18 -57.57 -4.02
C LYS A 6 -24.75 -57.37 -5.41
N GLU A 7 -26.00 -56.98 -5.54
CA GLU A 7 -26.66 -56.70 -6.81
C GLU A 7 -26.03 -55.47 -7.52
N ILE A 8 -25.80 -54.37 -6.77
CA ILE A 8 -25.11 -53.19 -7.27
C ILE A 8 -23.69 -53.56 -7.74
N TRP A 9 -22.98 -54.36 -6.95
CA TRP A 9 -21.62 -54.81 -7.30
C TRP A 9 -21.58 -55.66 -8.56
N SER A 10 -22.54 -56.59 -8.72
CA SER A 10 -22.63 -57.45 -9.91
C SER A 10 -22.98 -56.64 -11.16
N THR A 11 -23.88 -55.66 -11.05
CA THR A 11 -24.27 -54.77 -12.15
C THR A 11 -23.13 -53.83 -12.54
N SER A 12 -22.38 -53.33 -11.58
CA SER A 12 -21.19 -52.51 -11.83
C SER A 12 -20.07 -53.27 -12.54
N LYS A 13 -19.85 -54.54 -12.18
CA LYS A 13 -18.90 -55.41 -12.87
C LYS A 13 -19.28 -55.71 -14.33
N ARG A 14 -20.56 -55.76 -14.63
CA ARG A 14 -21.08 -56.05 -15.96
C ARG A 14 -20.92 -54.86 -16.93
N ASN A 15 -20.92 -53.63 -16.41
CA ASN A 15 -20.77 -52.39 -17.18
C ASN A 15 -19.56 -51.56 -16.71
N LYS A 16 -18.39 -52.14 -16.67
CA LYS A 16 -17.15 -51.56 -16.11
C LYS A 16 -16.83 -50.14 -16.65
N LEU A 17 -16.98 -49.94 -17.94
CA LEU A 17 -16.64 -48.67 -18.59
C LEU A 17 -17.59 -47.54 -18.16
N ARG A 18 -18.91 -47.81 -18.10
CA ARG A 18 -19.91 -46.82 -17.65
C ARG A 18 -19.72 -46.48 -16.17
N THR A 19 -19.51 -47.49 -15.32
CA THR A 19 -19.30 -47.29 -13.87
C THR A 19 -18.00 -46.54 -13.61
N SER A 20 -16.94 -46.82 -14.33
CA SER A 20 -15.67 -46.10 -14.19
C SER A 20 -15.80 -44.65 -14.63
N LEU A 21 -16.49 -44.37 -15.73
CA LEU A 21 -16.68 -43.00 -16.25
C LEU A 21 -17.53 -42.16 -15.30
N THR A 22 -18.63 -42.72 -14.76
CA THR A 22 -19.46 -42.02 -13.78
C THR A 22 -18.72 -41.78 -12.45
N GLY A 23 -17.97 -42.78 -11.98
CA GLY A 23 -17.14 -42.64 -10.77
C GLY A 23 -16.06 -41.58 -10.95
N PHE A 24 -15.39 -41.54 -12.10
CA PHE A 24 -14.40 -40.53 -12.45
C PHE A 24 -15.04 -39.12 -12.49
N ALA A 25 -16.20 -38.98 -13.14
CA ALA A 25 -16.88 -37.68 -13.23
C ALA A 25 -17.23 -37.13 -11.85
N VAL A 26 -17.74 -37.98 -10.96
CA VAL A 26 -18.07 -37.57 -9.56
C VAL A 26 -16.81 -37.21 -8.79
N ALA A 27 -15.78 -38.09 -8.87
CA ALA A 27 -14.50 -37.84 -8.18
C ALA A 27 -13.84 -36.56 -8.68
N TRP A 28 -13.87 -36.29 -10.00
CA TRP A 28 -13.36 -35.06 -10.61
C TRP A 28 -14.14 -33.84 -10.14
N GLY A 29 -15.47 -33.91 -10.07
CA GLY A 29 -16.31 -32.82 -9.55
C GLY A 29 -15.97 -32.46 -8.10
N ILE A 30 -15.83 -33.47 -7.24
CA ILE A 30 -15.43 -33.27 -5.84
C ILE A 30 -14.01 -32.71 -5.74
N PHE A 31 -13.06 -33.23 -6.54
CA PHE A 31 -11.70 -32.72 -6.59
C PHE A 31 -11.66 -31.23 -6.97
N MET A 32 -12.37 -30.86 -8.03
CA MET A 32 -12.46 -29.48 -8.47
C MET A 32 -13.09 -28.56 -7.44
N LEU A 33 -14.11 -29.03 -6.74
CA LEU A 33 -14.75 -28.25 -5.66
C LEU A 33 -13.78 -27.97 -4.51
N ILE A 34 -13.04 -29.00 -4.06
CA ILE A 34 -12.03 -28.85 -3.00
C ILE A 34 -10.89 -27.93 -3.45
N PHE A 35 -10.45 -28.09 -4.70
CA PHE A 35 -9.41 -27.25 -5.29
C PHE A 35 -9.83 -25.76 -5.34
N LEU A 36 -11.05 -25.47 -5.81
CA LEU A 36 -11.58 -24.11 -5.88
C LEU A 36 -11.74 -23.49 -4.48
N LEU A 37 -12.23 -24.25 -3.50
CA LEU A 37 -12.33 -23.79 -2.11
C LEU A 37 -10.94 -23.49 -1.53
N GLY A 38 -9.96 -24.35 -1.77
CA GLY A 38 -8.58 -24.13 -1.34
C GLY A 38 -7.94 -22.91 -1.99
N ALA A 39 -8.09 -22.75 -3.29
CA ALA A 39 -7.60 -21.60 -4.04
C ALA A 39 -8.28 -20.29 -3.58
N GLY A 40 -9.60 -20.31 -3.35
CA GLY A 40 -10.36 -19.17 -2.84
C GLY A 40 -9.89 -18.73 -1.45
N ASN A 41 -9.73 -19.67 -0.53
CA ASN A 41 -9.20 -19.38 0.81
C ASN A 41 -7.75 -18.87 0.77
N GLY A 42 -6.92 -19.43 -0.13
CA GLY A 42 -5.56 -18.96 -0.35
C GLY A 42 -5.52 -17.49 -0.81
N LEU A 43 -6.39 -17.11 -1.75
CA LEU A 43 -6.50 -15.74 -2.24
C LEU A 43 -6.99 -14.78 -1.15
N ILE A 44 -8.00 -15.16 -0.38
CA ILE A 44 -8.51 -14.36 0.76
C ILE A 44 -7.40 -14.14 1.79
N ASN A 45 -6.66 -15.20 2.16
CA ASN A 45 -5.57 -15.09 3.11
C ASN A 45 -4.42 -14.21 2.60
N ALA A 46 -4.09 -14.29 1.31
CA ALA A 46 -3.08 -13.43 0.70
C ALA A 46 -3.51 -11.94 0.73
N GLN A 47 -4.79 -11.65 0.44
CA GLN A 47 -5.33 -10.29 0.55
C GLN A 47 -5.36 -9.78 2.00
N LEU A 48 -5.75 -10.63 2.96
CA LEU A 48 -5.71 -10.27 4.38
C LEU A 48 -4.28 -9.97 4.85
N GLN A 49 -3.29 -10.75 4.44
CA GLN A 49 -1.88 -10.47 4.75
C GLN A 49 -1.40 -9.12 4.17
N GLN A 50 -1.84 -8.74 2.98
CA GLN A 50 -1.54 -7.41 2.44
C GLN A 50 -2.20 -6.29 3.26
N SER A 51 -3.42 -6.51 3.74
CA SER A 51 -4.16 -5.54 4.56
C SER A 51 -3.58 -5.38 5.97
N THR A 52 -2.91 -6.39 6.52
CA THR A 52 -2.31 -6.32 7.87
C THR A 52 -1.09 -5.39 7.97
N ARG A 53 -0.56 -4.91 6.84
CA ARG A 53 0.52 -3.91 6.81
C ARG A 53 0.07 -2.55 7.27
N PHE A 54 -1.17 -2.19 6.94
CA PHE A 54 -1.75 -0.95 7.44
C PHE A 54 -2.21 -1.13 8.88
N LEU A 55 -2.06 -0.08 9.67
CA LEU A 55 -2.75 -0.05 10.95
C LEU A 55 -4.25 -0.27 10.69
N ALA A 56 -4.88 -1.15 11.46
CA ALA A 56 -6.32 -1.39 11.36
C ALA A 56 -7.15 -0.10 11.49
N ASN A 57 -6.56 0.92 12.11
CA ASN A 57 -7.17 2.22 12.34
C ASN A 57 -6.53 3.32 11.49
N SER A 58 -6.12 3.03 10.26
CA SER A 58 -5.62 4.04 9.33
C SER A 58 -6.49 4.14 8.09
N MET A 59 -6.52 5.32 7.50
CA MET A 59 -7.22 5.58 6.25
C MET A 59 -6.30 6.36 5.32
N ARG A 60 -6.39 6.03 4.04
CA ARG A 60 -5.76 6.80 2.96
C ARG A 60 -6.85 7.28 2.01
N VAL A 61 -6.85 8.57 1.72
CA VAL A 61 -7.78 9.21 0.81
C VAL A 61 -7.04 9.59 -0.45
N PHE A 62 -7.48 9.02 -1.56
CA PHE A 62 -6.93 9.32 -2.88
C PHE A 62 -7.77 10.38 -3.58
N PRO A 63 -7.13 11.26 -4.36
CA PRO A 63 -7.88 12.12 -5.26
C PRO A 63 -8.65 11.27 -6.25
N GLY A 64 -9.81 11.75 -6.65
CA GLY A 64 -10.69 11.06 -7.58
C GLY A 64 -11.03 11.92 -8.79
N GLU A 65 -12.12 11.59 -9.44
CA GLU A 65 -12.69 12.35 -10.54
C GLU A 65 -14.11 12.81 -10.22
N THR A 66 -14.51 13.95 -10.75
CA THR A 66 -15.88 14.47 -10.58
C THR A 66 -16.87 13.58 -11.31
N SER A 67 -17.88 13.10 -10.59
CA SER A 67 -18.95 12.24 -11.15
C SER A 67 -20.11 12.99 -11.76
N LYS A 68 -20.13 14.33 -11.69
CA LYS A 68 -21.23 15.17 -12.19
C LYS A 68 -20.69 16.43 -12.85
N ALA A 69 -21.36 16.85 -13.92
CA ALA A 69 -21.14 18.16 -14.50
C ALA A 69 -21.67 19.26 -13.57
N TYR A 70 -20.94 20.36 -13.42
CA TYR A 70 -21.31 21.47 -12.54
C TYR A 70 -20.89 22.82 -13.12
N LYS A 71 -21.81 23.78 -13.20
CA LYS A 71 -21.55 25.15 -13.68
C LYS A 71 -20.80 25.23 -15.02
N GLY A 72 -21.20 24.42 -16.00
CA GLY A 72 -20.55 24.39 -17.32
C GLY A 72 -19.25 23.57 -17.41
N LEU A 73 -18.80 23.02 -16.31
CA LEU A 73 -17.65 22.12 -16.26
C LEU A 73 -18.11 20.68 -16.46
N LYS A 74 -17.39 19.92 -17.28
CA LYS A 74 -17.69 18.51 -17.58
C LYS A 74 -17.43 17.61 -16.37
N GLU A 75 -18.12 16.47 -16.31
CA GLU A 75 -17.75 15.35 -15.45
C GLU A 75 -16.40 14.74 -15.86
N GLY A 76 -15.81 13.90 -15.01
CA GLY A 76 -14.52 13.24 -15.26
C GLY A 76 -13.29 14.16 -15.09
N ARG A 77 -13.43 15.29 -14.39
CA ARG A 77 -12.27 16.14 -14.06
C ARG A 77 -11.55 15.61 -12.85
N SER A 78 -10.22 15.53 -12.92
CA SER A 78 -9.40 15.15 -11.77
C SER A 78 -9.58 16.12 -10.63
N ILE A 79 -9.80 15.58 -9.45
CA ILE A 79 -9.82 16.30 -8.18
C ILE A 79 -8.39 16.29 -7.65
N THR A 80 -7.90 17.43 -7.18
CA THR A 80 -6.59 17.54 -6.52
C THR A 80 -6.82 17.86 -5.06
N LEU A 81 -6.33 16.99 -4.17
CA LEU A 81 -6.28 17.26 -2.74
C LEU A 81 -5.15 18.26 -2.47
N ASN A 82 -5.35 19.14 -1.51
CA ASN A 82 -4.41 20.22 -1.23
C ASN A 82 -4.15 20.41 0.28
N ASP A 83 -3.21 21.30 0.62
CA ASP A 83 -2.85 21.53 2.02
C ASP A 83 -4.03 22.05 2.88
N LYS A 84 -5.04 22.71 2.25
CA LYS A 84 -6.26 23.12 2.98
C LYS A 84 -7.08 21.92 3.41
N ASP A 85 -7.09 20.84 2.62
CA ASP A 85 -7.80 19.61 2.98
C ASP A 85 -7.15 18.92 4.19
N ILE A 86 -5.82 19.00 4.33
CA ILE A 86 -5.10 18.59 5.54
C ILE A 86 -5.57 19.42 6.76
N LEU A 87 -5.64 20.74 6.60
CA LEU A 87 -6.10 21.63 7.67
C LEU A 87 -7.56 21.41 8.04
N ILE A 88 -8.44 21.22 7.04
CA ILE A 88 -9.87 20.90 7.25
C ILE A 88 -10.00 19.58 8.00
N SER A 89 -9.25 18.56 7.59
CA SER A 89 -9.24 17.25 8.23
C SER A 89 -8.87 17.34 9.71
N ASN A 90 -7.80 18.06 10.03
CA ASN A 90 -7.37 18.27 11.41
C ASN A 90 -8.38 19.09 12.23
N LYS A 91 -8.95 20.16 11.65
CA LYS A 91 -9.83 21.09 12.36
C LYS A 91 -11.24 20.53 12.55
N THR A 92 -11.81 19.96 11.50
CA THR A 92 -13.22 19.53 11.51
C THR A 92 -13.36 18.11 12.09
N TYR A 93 -12.40 17.26 11.82
CA TYR A 93 -12.45 15.84 12.18
C TYR A 93 -11.45 15.44 13.27
N GLY A 94 -10.78 16.39 13.92
CA GLY A 94 -9.75 16.13 14.92
C GLY A 94 -10.19 15.27 16.13
N GLN A 95 -11.49 15.10 16.35
CA GLN A 95 -12.02 14.11 17.31
C GLN A 95 -11.99 12.67 16.82
N TYR A 96 -11.90 12.45 15.49
CA TYR A 96 -11.91 11.14 14.85
C TYR A 96 -10.61 10.80 14.14
N VAL A 97 -9.81 11.81 13.79
CA VAL A 97 -8.55 11.60 13.05
C VAL A 97 -7.36 12.13 13.86
N ASP A 98 -6.24 11.47 13.68
CA ASP A 98 -4.95 11.90 14.18
C ASP A 98 -3.89 11.77 13.07
N ASP A 99 -2.79 12.50 13.26
CA ASP A 99 -1.61 12.35 12.43
C ASP A 99 -1.88 12.54 10.92
N VAL A 100 -2.76 13.50 10.56
CA VAL A 100 -3.10 13.78 9.16
C VAL A 100 -1.89 14.33 8.42
N GLY A 101 -1.48 13.64 7.35
CA GLY A 101 -0.38 14.04 6.49
C GLY A 101 -0.70 13.89 5.01
N GLY A 102 0.01 14.67 4.18
CA GLY A 102 0.02 14.49 2.74
C GLY A 102 1.05 13.43 2.34
N ARG A 103 0.77 12.73 1.24
CA ARG A 103 1.67 11.77 0.60
C ARG A 103 1.76 12.09 -0.88
N LEU A 104 2.92 12.57 -1.29
CA LEU A 104 3.24 12.93 -2.68
C LEU A 104 4.22 11.96 -3.28
N GLU A 105 3.99 11.60 -4.53
CA GLU A 105 4.84 10.66 -5.25
C GLU A 105 5.52 11.32 -6.45
N GLN A 106 6.78 10.96 -6.66
CA GLN A 106 7.53 11.25 -7.86
C GLN A 106 8.11 9.95 -8.39
N TYR A 107 7.63 9.56 -9.56
CA TYR A 107 8.05 8.33 -10.23
C TYR A 107 9.28 8.51 -11.09
N ASN A 108 9.90 7.39 -11.47
CA ASN A 108 11.00 7.31 -12.40
C ASN A 108 12.23 8.13 -11.96
N VAL A 109 12.54 8.11 -10.67
CA VAL A 109 13.76 8.70 -10.15
C VAL A 109 14.89 7.67 -10.13
N ASN A 110 16.11 8.12 -10.40
CA ASN A 110 17.31 7.30 -10.26
C ASN A 110 18.04 7.70 -8.98
N ILE A 111 18.51 6.69 -8.25
CA ILE A 111 19.30 6.87 -7.02
C ILE A 111 20.70 6.36 -7.30
N ASN A 112 21.71 7.20 -7.12
CA ASN A 112 23.10 6.88 -7.43
C ASN A 112 23.97 6.98 -6.17
N TYR A 113 24.92 6.06 -6.04
CA TYR A 113 25.97 6.09 -5.01
C TYR A 113 27.27 5.56 -5.57
N GLY A 114 28.27 6.44 -5.75
CA GLY A 114 29.49 6.11 -6.49
C GLY A 114 29.15 5.67 -7.92
N ASP A 115 29.62 4.50 -8.31
CA ASP A 115 29.37 3.90 -9.63
C ASP A 115 28.09 3.05 -9.69
N ASN A 116 27.43 2.83 -8.54
CA ASN A 116 26.21 2.04 -8.45
C ASN A 116 24.97 2.93 -8.57
N TYR A 117 23.92 2.40 -9.17
CA TYR A 117 22.65 3.11 -9.28
C TYR A 117 21.46 2.15 -9.24
N VAL A 118 20.32 2.68 -8.82
CA VAL A 118 19.01 2.01 -8.86
C VAL A 118 18.09 2.89 -9.69
N ALA A 119 17.58 2.33 -10.79
CA ALA A 119 16.77 3.07 -11.75
C ALA A 119 15.27 2.97 -11.48
N SER A 120 14.51 3.91 -12.03
CA SER A 120 13.04 3.88 -12.10
C SER A 120 12.35 3.69 -10.75
N GLN A 121 12.90 4.32 -9.71
CA GLN A 121 12.34 4.22 -8.36
C GLN A 121 11.22 5.25 -8.12
N SER A 122 10.42 5.00 -7.08
CA SER A 122 9.45 5.97 -6.57
C SER A 122 10.04 6.71 -5.37
N LEU A 123 10.09 8.05 -5.47
CA LEU A 123 10.43 8.92 -4.37
C LEU A 123 9.14 9.46 -3.75
N VAL A 124 8.93 9.21 -2.47
CA VAL A 124 7.67 9.53 -1.79
C VAL A 124 7.92 10.51 -0.65
N GLY A 125 7.26 11.65 -0.74
CA GLY A 125 7.24 12.63 0.33
C GLY A 125 6.14 12.31 1.32
N VAL A 126 6.51 12.12 2.58
CA VAL A 126 5.61 11.68 3.65
C VAL A 126 5.75 12.51 4.92
N ALA A 127 4.72 12.49 5.75
CA ALA A 127 4.77 13.04 7.10
C ALA A 127 5.56 12.11 8.05
N PRO A 128 6.09 12.61 9.17
CA PRO A 128 6.81 11.81 10.17
C PRO A 128 5.97 10.68 10.78
N THR A 129 4.66 10.76 10.67
CA THR A 129 3.69 9.79 11.18
C THR A 129 3.48 8.57 10.27
N HIS A 130 3.92 8.66 9.01
CA HIS A 130 3.82 7.59 8.02
C HIS A 130 4.25 6.20 8.52
N PRO A 131 5.37 6.02 9.27
CA PRO A 131 5.76 4.69 9.77
C PRO A 131 4.73 4.03 10.68
N LYS A 132 3.91 4.84 11.38
CA LYS A 132 2.83 4.29 12.20
C LYS A 132 1.71 3.73 11.32
N ILE A 133 1.39 4.43 10.22
CA ILE A 133 0.32 4.07 9.28
C ILE A 133 0.69 2.82 8.49
N ASP A 134 1.87 2.80 7.89
CA ASP A 134 2.37 1.70 7.05
C ASP A 134 3.16 0.63 7.82
N LYS A 135 3.23 0.71 9.16
CA LYS A 135 4.02 -0.19 10.01
C LYS A 135 5.45 -0.38 9.49
N THR A 136 6.07 0.72 9.07
CA THR A 136 7.42 0.70 8.50
C THR A 136 8.44 0.32 9.58
N GLU A 137 9.11 -0.82 9.40
CA GLU A 137 10.13 -1.32 10.31
C GLU A 137 11.52 -0.83 9.88
N LEU A 138 12.22 -0.08 10.72
CA LEU A 138 13.58 0.37 10.45
C LEU A 138 14.60 -0.72 10.75
N ILE A 139 15.57 -0.89 9.85
CA ILE A 139 16.70 -1.80 10.00
C ILE A 139 17.93 -1.05 10.55
N ALA A 140 18.10 0.21 10.14
CA ALA A 140 19.21 1.05 10.54
C ALA A 140 18.82 2.53 10.47
N GLY A 141 19.43 3.36 11.32
CA GLY A 141 19.22 4.80 11.34
C GLY A 141 17.85 5.22 11.90
N ARG A 142 17.26 6.28 11.34
CA ARG A 142 15.98 6.86 11.76
C ARG A 142 15.08 7.14 10.56
N PHE A 143 13.82 7.34 10.82
CA PHE A 143 12.87 7.86 9.81
C PHE A 143 12.91 9.39 9.73
N ILE A 144 12.19 9.94 8.76
CA ILE A 144 11.96 11.39 8.63
C ILE A 144 11.26 11.91 9.90
N ASN A 145 11.67 13.08 10.38
CA ASN A 145 11.14 13.70 11.59
C ASN A 145 10.62 15.13 11.34
N GLU A 146 10.08 15.75 12.39
CA GLU A 146 9.53 17.12 12.32
C GLU A 146 10.57 18.19 11.94
N ILE A 147 11.85 17.99 12.32
CA ILE A 147 12.91 18.91 11.95
C ILE A 147 13.19 18.82 10.45
N ASP A 148 13.20 17.60 9.89
CA ASP A 148 13.38 17.40 8.45
C ASP A 148 12.25 18.07 7.66
N MET A 149 11.01 17.99 8.18
CA MET A 149 9.84 18.66 7.62
C MET A 149 9.96 20.18 7.67
N LYS A 150 10.28 20.73 8.84
CA LYS A 150 10.35 22.17 9.07
C LYS A 150 11.47 22.84 8.28
N GLU A 151 12.63 22.21 8.25
CA GLU A 151 13.83 22.75 7.60
C GLU A 151 13.98 22.27 6.14
N GLN A 152 13.02 21.48 5.65
CA GLN A 152 13.05 20.90 4.28
C GLN A 152 14.38 20.20 3.98
N ARG A 153 14.89 19.44 4.96
CA ARG A 153 16.18 18.76 4.82
C ARG A 153 16.14 17.75 3.70
N LYS A 154 17.23 17.67 2.96
CA LYS A 154 17.42 16.64 1.91
C LYS A 154 17.89 15.34 2.53
N ASN A 155 17.03 14.75 3.37
CA ASN A 155 17.23 13.46 4.00
C ASN A 155 16.36 12.41 3.31
N VAL A 156 16.89 11.20 3.15
CA VAL A 156 16.20 10.09 2.51
C VAL A 156 16.28 8.83 3.37
N VAL A 157 15.18 8.08 3.39
CA VAL A 157 15.11 6.74 3.95
C VAL A 157 14.95 5.77 2.79
N LEU A 158 15.89 4.85 2.64
CA LEU A 158 15.92 3.87 1.55
C LEU A 158 15.30 2.55 1.98
N SER A 159 14.77 1.80 1.03
CA SER A 159 14.43 0.41 1.27
C SER A 159 15.71 -0.43 1.38
N ARG A 160 15.60 -1.60 2.02
CA ARG A 160 16.71 -2.55 2.09
C ARG A 160 17.15 -3.01 0.70
N SER A 161 16.21 -3.24 -0.21
CA SER A 161 16.50 -3.64 -1.59
C SER A 161 17.29 -2.57 -2.32
N GLN A 162 16.84 -1.31 -2.30
CA GLN A 162 17.57 -0.18 -2.88
C GLN A 162 18.98 -0.05 -2.28
N ALA A 163 19.09 -0.13 -0.96
CA ALA A 163 20.37 0.02 -0.27
C ALA A 163 21.34 -1.12 -0.63
N LYS A 164 20.87 -2.36 -0.79
CA LYS A 164 21.70 -3.50 -1.22
C LYS A 164 22.23 -3.36 -2.65
N GLU A 165 21.46 -2.77 -3.55
CA GLU A 165 21.90 -2.51 -4.92
C GLU A 165 22.97 -1.40 -4.97
N LEU A 166 22.88 -0.40 -4.08
CA LEU A 166 23.82 0.70 -3.99
C LEU A 166 25.14 0.32 -3.30
N SER A 167 25.12 -0.60 -2.33
CA SER A 167 26.31 -1.01 -1.58
C SER A 167 26.19 -2.42 -1.04
N LYS A 168 27.30 -3.19 -1.14
CA LYS A 168 27.39 -4.52 -0.49
C LYS A 168 27.24 -4.43 1.04
N ASP A 169 27.82 -3.42 1.66
CA ASP A 169 27.56 -3.07 3.04
C ASP A 169 26.51 -1.96 3.12
N TYR A 170 25.27 -2.34 2.85
CA TYR A 170 24.17 -1.41 2.77
C TYR A 170 23.90 -0.62 4.05
N ARG A 171 24.23 -1.18 5.24
CA ARG A 171 24.03 -0.47 6.50
C ARG A 171 24.97 0.72 6.68
N SER A 172 26.16 0.66 6.07
CA SER A 172 27.14 1.76 6.10
C SER A 172 26.70 2.98 5.26
N LEU A 173 25.62 2.86 4.46
CA LEU A 173 25.06 3.98 3.74
C LEU A 173 24.39 5.01 4.66
N VAL A 174 23.99 4.64 5.86
CA VAL A 174 23.44 5.61 6.83
C VAL A 174 24.49 6.67 7.16
N GLY A 175 24.12 7.94 6.98
CA GLY A 175 25.00 9.09 7.11
C GLY A 175 25.76 9.48 5.85
N LYS A 176 25.74 8.64 4.80
CA LYS A 176 26.34 8.95 3.49
C LYS A 176 25.36 9.71 2.60
N ASN A 177 25.92 10.38 1.57
CA ASN A 177 25.13 11.09 0.59
C ASN A 177 24.92 10.23 -0.66
N VAL A 178 23.68 10.16 -1.10
CA VAL A 178 23.27 9.58 -2.39
C VAL A 178 22.75 10.68 -3.31
N LYS A 179 22.83 10.49 -4.62
CA LYS A 179 22.34 11.43 -5.60
C LYS A 179 20.99 10.96 -6.14
N ILE A 180 19.96 11.77 -5.98
CA ILE A 180 18.61 11.51 -6.49
C ILE A 180 18.26 12.66 -7.43
N SER A 181 17.95 12.36 -8.70
CA SER A 181 17.61 13.38 -9.71
C SER A 181 18.59 14.57 -9.72
N ASN A 182 19.89 14.29 -9.63
CA ASN A 182 20.99 15.27 -9.56
C ASN A 182 21.10 16.09 -8.26
N LEU A 183 20.29 15.83 -7.25
CA LEU A 183 20.38 16.45 -5.94
C LEU A 183 21.00 15.47 -4.93
N ASN A 184 21.82 16.01 -4.02
CA ASN A 184 22.42 15.22 -2.94
C ASN A 184 21.43 15.09 -1.77
N PHE A 185 21.20 13.85 -1.33
CA PHE A 185 20.41 13.52 -0.16
C PHE A 185 21.25 12.71 0.82
N GLN A 186 21.16 13.03 2.11
CA GLN A 186 21.77 12.21 3.14
C GLN A 186 20.86 11.03 3.48
N VAL A 187 21.41 9.83 3.44
CA VAL A 187 20.68 8.63 3.90
C VAL A 187 20.61 8.67 5.42
N VAL A 188 19.41 8.82 5.98
CA VAL A 188 19.18 8.88 7.43
C VAL A 188 18.65 7.58 8.00
N GLY A 189 18.14 6.69 7.16
CA GLY A 189 17.65 5.39 7.60
C GLY A 189 17.47 4.40 6.46
N ILE A 190 17.31 3.15 6.85
CA ILE A 190 17.01 2.03 5.95
C ILE A 190 15.88 1.23 6.57
N TYR A 191 14.82 1.00 5.81
CA TYR A 191 13.68 0.23 6.26
C TYR A 191 13.59 -1.14 5.59
N LYS A 192 12.87 -2.05 6.23
CA LYS A 192 12.58 -3.38 5.73
C LYS A 192 11.45 -3.31 4.72
N ASP A 193 11.76 -3.57 3.48
CA ASP A 193 10.80 -3.69 2.40
C ASP A 193 10.32 -5.14 2.21
N ASP A 194 9.27 -5.28 1.45
CA ASP A 194 8.76 -6.56 1.00
C ASP A 194 9.43 -6.95 -0.31
N GLU A 195 10.33 -7.90 -0.23
CA GLU A 195 11.06 -8.41 -1.40
C GLU A 195 10.14 -8.99 -2.50
N SER A 196 8.87 -9.25 -2.17
CA SER A 196 7.88 -9.70 -3.14
C SER A 196 7.32 -8.58 -4.03
N ARG A 197 7.58 -7.32 -3.69
CA ARG A 197 7.15 -6.15 -4.46
C ARG A 197 8.27 -5.65 -5.37
N ASN A 198 7.99 -5.59 -6.66
CA ASN A 198 8.94 -5.05 -7.65
C ASN A 198 9.09 -3.52 -7.58
N ASN A 199 8.29 -2.84 -6.78
CA ASN A 199 8.33 -1.37 -6.66
C ASN A 199 8.63 -0.99 -5.21
N THR A 200 9.85 -0.56 -4.97
CA THR A 200 10.31 -0.08 -3.67
C THR A 200 10.31 1.44 -3.66
N GLU A 201 9.91 2.02 -2.53
CA GLU A 201 9.80 3.45 -2.33
C GLU A 201 10.99 3.97 -1.54
N ALA A 202 11.49 5.15 -1.91
CA ALA A 202 12.41 5.92 -1.07
C ALA A 202 11.63 7.06 -0.42
N PHE A 203 11.75 7.23 0.89
CA PHE A 203 10.99 8.24 1.62
C PHE A 203 11.80 9.49 1.91
N ILE A 204 11.20 10.66 1.66
CA ILE A 204 11.73 11.97 2.05
C ILE A 204 10.65 12.77 2.78
N ALA A 205 11.02 13.92 3.35
CA ALA A 205 10.03 14.80 3.97
C ALA A 205 9.04 15.34 2.93
N TYR A 206 7.75 15.35 3.28
CA TYR A 206 6.67 15.88 2.45
C TYR A 206 6.93 17.34 2.00
N SER A 207 7.40 18.20 2.90
CA SER A 207 7.75 19.57 2.56
C SER A 207 8.92 19.67 1.56
N THR A 208 9.87 18.73 1.65
CA THR A 208 11.04 18.67 0.76
C THR A 208 10.65 18.30 -0.67
N ILE A 209 9.77 17.30 -0.86
CA ILE A 209 9.32 16.90 -2.19
C ILE A 209 8.52 18.02 -2.86
N LYS A 210 7.68 18.74 -2.10
CA LYS A 210 6.93 19.89 -2.60
C LYS A 210 7.85 20.97 -3.17
N THR A 211 8.90 21.30 -2.44
CA THR A 211 9.86 22.34 -2.82
C THR A 211 10.68 21.91 -4.04
N ILE A 212 11.23 20.67 -4.03
CA ILE A 212 12.13 20.20 -5.09
C ILE A 212 11.40 20.04 -6.43
N TYR A 213 10.17 19.54 -6.41
CA TYR A 213 9.39 19.27 -7.61
C TYR A 213 8.29 20.31 -7.89
N ALA A 214 8.33 21.45 -7.20
CA ALA A 214 7.39 22.57 -7.39
C ALA A 214 5.92 22.13 -7.40
N LYS A 215 5.53 21.26 -6.45
CA LYS A 215 4.17 20.70 -6.37
C LYS A 215 3.11 21.70 -5.91
N GLY A 216 3.49 22.92 -5.54
CA GLY A 216 2.54 23.93 -5.08
C GLY A 216 1.72 23.48 -3.87
N ASP A 217 0.41 23.62 -3.95
CA ASP A 217 -0.52 23.22 -2.88
C ASP A 217 -0.95 21.74 -2.99
N ASP A 218 -0.52 21.00 -4.01
CA ASP A 218 -0.88 19.60 -4.18
C ASP A 218 -0.44 18.77 -2.97
N ALA A 219 -1.38 18.03 -2.39
CA ALA A 219 -1.14 17.10 -1.29
C ALA A 219 -1.01 15.64 -1.74
N GLY A 220 -1.28 15.37 -3.02
CA GLY A 220 -1.31 14.02 -3.57
C GLY A 220 -2.44 13.19 -2.99
N SER A 221 -2.16 12.35 -2.02
CA SER A 221 -3.13 11.66 -1.20
C SER A 221 -2.99 12.08 0.28
N LEU A 222 -4.07 11.93 1.04
CA LEU A 222 -4.05 12.16 2.48
C LEU A 222 -3.97 10.82 3.19
N GLU A 223 -3.18 10.76 4.24
CA GLU A 223 -3.10 9.60 5.14
C GLU A 223 -3.21 10.02 6.59
N PHE A 224 -3.96 9.25 7.38
CA PHE A 224 -4.17 9.53 8.79
C PHE A 224 -4.56 8.28 9.57
N THR A 225 -4.42 8.37 10.89
CA THR A 225 -4.95 7.37 11.81
C THR A 225 -6.34 7.76 12.29
N ILE A 226 -7.18 6.75 12.52
CA ILE A 226 -8.55 6.92 13.00
C ILE A 226 -8.60 6.57 14.49
N LYS A 227 -9.30 7.38 15.25
CA LYS A 227 -9.58 7.17 16.66
C LYS A 227 -11.08 7.29 16.93
N ASN A 228 -11.53 6.68 18.03
CA ASN A 228 -12.92 6.80 18.52
C ASN A 228 -14.02 6.24 17.60
N LEU A 229 -13.70 5.52 16.54
CA LEU A 229 -14.67 4.80 15.71
C LEU A 229 -14.61 3.32 16.04
N LYS A 230 -15.64 2.81 16.71
CA LYS A 230 -15.66 1.43 17.27
C LYS A 230 -16.47 0.45 16.44
N THR A 231 -17.43 0.93 15.64
CA THR A 231 -18.31 0.09 14.84
C THR A 231 -18.08 0.28 13.35
N LYS A 232 -18.51 -0.69 12.57
CA LYS A 232 -18.48 -0.59 11.10
C LYS A 232 -19.37 0.55 10.60
N GLU A 233 -20.54 0.72 11.22
CA GLU A 233 -21.49 1.78 10.89
C GLU A 233 -20.92 3.18 11.17
N ASP A 234 -20.17 3.34 12.27
CA ASP A 234 -19.49 4.61 12.58
C ASP A 234 -18.44 4.93 11.51
N ASN A 235 -17.68 3.92 11.07
CA ASN A 235 -16.67 4.08 10.01
C ASN A 235 -17.31 4.48 8.66
N GLU A 236 -18.38 3.80 8.25
CA GLU A 236 -19.11 4.11 7.00
C GLU A 236 -19.71 5.51 7.05
N LYS A 237 -20.25 5.91 8.20
CA LYS A 237 -20.82 7.25 8.41
C LYS A 237 -19.75 8.34 8.38
N PHE A 238 -18.62 8.07 9.03
CA PHE A 238 -17.45 8.94 8.98
C PHE A 238 -16.94 9.10 7.56
N GLU A 239 -16.71 8.00 6.82
CA GLU A 239 -16.23 8.02 5.45
C GLU A 239 -17.15 8.84 4.54
N LYS A 240 -18.46 8.63 4.63
CA LYS A 240 -19.46 9.37 3.83
C LYS A 240 -19.41 10.87 4.12
N ASN A 241 -19.34 11.26 5.39
CA ASN A 241 -19.29 12.67 5.79
C ASN A 241 -17.96 13.32 5.40
N TYR A 242 -16.85 12.60 5.58
CA TYR A 242 -15.52 13.07 5.23
C TYR A 242 -15.40 13.31 3.72
N ARG A 243 -15.85 12.35 2.87
CA ARG A 243 -15.88 12.50 1.41
C ARG A 243 -16.77 13.66 0.91
N ALA A 244 -17.78 14.05 1.69
CA ALA A 244 -18.66 15.15 1.33
C ALA A 244 -18.08 16.52 1.69
N SER A 245 -17.03 16.59 2.52
CA SER A 245 -16.43 17.82 3.04
C SER A 245 -15.10 18.21 2.40
N ILE A 246 -14.50 17.30 1.64
CA ILE A 246 -13.20 17.48 0.95
C ILE A 246 -13.38 17.61 -0.57
#